data_66e8aa51b5207909817f8341f794483c
#
_entry.id   66e8aa51b5207909817f8341f794483c
#
_cell.length_a   1.000
_cell.length_b   1.000
_cell.length_c   1.000
_cell.angle_alpha   90.00
_cell.angle_beta   90.00
_cell.angle_gamma   90.00
#
_symmetry.space_group_name_H-M   'P 1'
#
loop_
_entity.id
_entity.type
_entity.pdbx_description
1 polymer ?
#
loop_
_entity_poly.entity_id
_entity_poly.type
_entity_poly.pdbx_seq_one_letter_code
_entity_poly.pdbx_strand_id
1 'polypeptide(L)'
;MGKIIKEFNPFENNELIKNNRLNNLRKDLFFDGIIDNKRENISTIKEIKNNEIFPSDKNPYLVKNDDEMKELAESIRENGILTPLLVRQIAEKKYEIISGHRRFFAAKEILGITLIPCEVIDVSDDDAYSIMVDCNKYRENILPSEQARAYRLKYDSLKRKSGERTDLTSPQNGARLTENKKTTMLMAENSLYSKNKIERYIKISNLIPPLLDKLDEKKITMESAYNLAFLDKQRQSIINTILSSDNKIIPKKITKEYIKNLEVIPATKEDITNYFQTLQIIKEESKQIKIALNISRLSPIIVKELQDLNEHEIKELIESLLLDYTKQQIEKREDAYEDEKFFAEQEERM
;
A
#
# COMPACT_ATOMS: atom_id res chain seq x y z
N MET A 1 -41.85 -27.02 32.35
CA MET A 1 -42.26 -27.09 30.93
C MET A 1 -41.26 -26.25 30.13
N GLY A 2 -40.24 -26.90 29.58
CA GLY A 2 -39.22 -26.24 28.77
C GLY A 2 -39.77 -26.00 27.35
N LYS A 3 -39.78 -24.75 26.93
CA LYS A 3 -40.05 -24.41 25.51
C LYS A 3 -38.82 -24.83 24.70
N ILE A 4 -39.05 -25.84 23.85
CA ILE A 4 -38.13 -26.21 22.79
C ILE A 4 -38.07 -25.00 21.86
N ILE A 5 -36.93 -24.30 21.82
CA ILE A 5 -36.66 -23.30 20.82
C ILE A 5 -36.42 -24.10 19.52
N LYS A 6 -37.41 -24.06 18.61
CA LYS A 6 -37.21 -24.57 17.24
C LYS A 6 -36.03 -23.85 16.64
N GLU A 7 -35.03 -24.60 16.23
CA GLU A 7 -33.94 -24.08 15.42
C GLU A 7 -34.54 -23.36 14.22
N PHE A 8 -34.24 -22.06 14.14
CA PHE A 8 -34.67 -21.22 13.01
C PHE A 8 -33.80 -21.61 11.79
N ASN A 9 -34.42 -22.29 10.85
CA ASN A 9 -33.82 -22.58 9.54
C ASN A 9 -34.46 -21.63 8.50
N PRO A 10 -33.76 -20.54 8.12
CA PRO A 10 -34.31 -19.56 7.16
C PRO A 10 -34.42 -20.08 5.74
N PHE A 11 -34.01 -21.30 5.45
CA PHE A 11 -33.94 -21.87 4.09
C PHE A 11 -35.05 -22.88 3.77
N GLU A 12 -35.97 -23.20 4.71
CA GLU A 12 -37.00 -24.19 4.47
C GLU A 12 -38.01 -23.83 3.36
N ASN A 13 -38.10 -22.56 2.91
CA ASN A 13 -39.18 -22.12 1.99
C ASN A 13 -38.70 -21.42 0.68
N ASN A 14 -37.43 -21.55 0.24
CA ASN A 14 -36.96 -20.79 -0.92
C ASN A 14 -36.25 -21.62 -2.00
N GLU A 15 -36.89 -22.66 -2.55
CA GLU A 15 -36.39 -23.36 -3.73
C GLU A 15 -36.33 -22.51 -5.02
N LEU A 16 -37.12 -21.46 -5.13
CA LEU A 16 -37.17 -20.56 -6.30
C LEU A 16 -36.01 -19.55 -6.36
N ILE A 17 -35.35 -19.26 -5.24
CA ILE A 17 -34.19 -18.37 -5.20
C ILE A 17 -32.90 -19.14 -5.61
N LYS A 18 -32.90 -20.46 -5.50
CA LYS A 18 -31.72 -21.30 -5.71
C LYS A 18 -31.22 -21.34 -7.16
N ASN A 19 -32.02 -21.13 -8.17
CA ASN A 19 -31.61 -21.43 -9.54
C ASN A 19 -31.43 -20.26 -10.52
N ASN A 20 -32.16 -19.15 -10.42
CA ASN A 20 -32.14 -18.11 -11.44
C ASN A 20 -31.34 -16.85 -11.06
N ARG A 21 -31.36 -16.44 -9.80
CA ARG A 21 -30.58 -15.25 -9.35
C ARG A 21 -29.12 -15.55 -9.15
N LEU A 22 -28.79 -16.77 -8.68
CA LEU A 22 -27.42 -17.24 -8.51
C LEU A 22 -26.68 -17.43 -9.85
N ASN A 23 -27.37 -17.88 -10.91
CA ASN A 23 -26.77 -18.03 -12.23
C ASN A 23 -26.51 -16.69 -12.94
N ASN A 24 -27.30 -15.65 -12.66
CA ASN A 24 -27.04 -14.31 -13.20
C ASN A 24 -25.94 -13.57 -12.41
N LEU A 25 -25.94 -13.66 -11.08
CA LEU A 25 -24.83 -13.19 -10.25
C LEU A 25 -23.51 -13.95 -10.50
N ARG A 26 -23.60 -15.22 -10.90
CA ARG A 26 -22.46 -16.01 -11.36
C ARG A 26 -21.80 -15.44 -12.60
N LYS A 27 -22.56 -14.96 -13.58
CA LYS A 27 -22.01 -14.35 -14.81
C LYS A 27 -21.28 -13.05 -14.56
N ASP A 28 -21.76 -12.26 -13.59
CA ASP A 28 -21.16 -10.95 -13.25
C ASP A 28 -20.02 -11.03 -12.24
N LEU A 29 -19.97 -12.09 -11.41
CA LEU A 29 -18.92 -12.31 -10.39
C LEU A 29 -17.80 -13.26 -10.85
N PHE A 30 -18.03 -14.07 -11.87
CA PHE A 30 -17.07 -15.05 -12.37
C PHE A 30 -16.50 -14.63 -13.72
N PHE A 31 -15.33 -14.15 -13.67
CA PHE A 31 -14.33 -13.95 -14.68
C PHE A 31 -14.47 -14.80 -15.95
N ASP A 32 -14.75 -14.16 -17.06
CA ASP A 32 -14.44 -14.65 -18.39
C ASP A 32 -12.91 -14.88 -18.48
N GLY A 33 -12.43 -16.07 -18.23
CA GLY A 33 -11.09 -16.46 -18.64
C GLY A 33 -10.20 -17.22 -17.66
N ILE A 34 -10.42 -17.17 -16.33
CA ILE A 34 -9.50 -17.86 -15.39
C ILE A 34 -10.00 -19.26 -14.99
N ILE A 35 -11.28 -19.56 -15.15
CA ILE A 35 -11.87 -20.84 -14.72
C ILE A 35 -12.47 -21.64 -15.89
N ASP A 36 -12.36 -21.19 -17.13
CA ASP A 36 -13.03 -21.84 -18.27
C ASP A 36 -12.50 -23.20 -18.71
N ASN A 37 -11.33 -23.63 -18.26
CA ASN A 37 -10.74 -24.87 -18.77
C ASN A 37 -10.77 -26.08 -17.81
N LYS A 38 -11.43 -26.01 -16.65
CA LYS A 38 -11.55 -27.15 -15.71
C LYS A 38 -12.92 -27.31 -15.04
N ARG A 39 -13.99 -26.73 -15.59
CA ARG A 39 -15.31 -26.75 -14.97
C ARG A 39 -16.23 -27.83 -15.52
N GLU A 40 -15.91 -29.07 -15.32
CA GLU A 40 -16.91 -30.13 -15.18
C GLU A 40 -17.28 -30.42 -13.71
N ASN A 41 -16.63 -29.79 -12.75
CA ASN A 41 -16.94 -29.95 -11.33
C ASN A 41 -17.95 -28.90 -10.88
N ILE A 42 -19.22 -29.29 -10.83
CA ILE A 42 -20.34 -28.58 -10.26
C ILE A 42 -19.98 -28.12 -8.83
N SER A 43 -19.73 -26.82 -8.65
CA SER A 43 -19.59 -26.25 -7.31
C SER A 43 -20.91 -26.44 -6.57
N THR A 44 -20.92 -27.30 -5.58
CA THR A 44 -22.11 -27.58 -4.77
C THR A 44 -22.11 -26.67 -3.56
N ILE A 45 -23.22 -25.94 -3.38
CA ILE A 45 -23.42 -25.21 -2.14
C ILE A 45 -23.66 -26.23 -1.02
N LYS A 46 -22.84 -26.18 0.02
CA LYS A 46 -22.92 -27.03 1.19
C LYS A 46 -23.10 -26.19 2.44
N GLU A 47 -23.87 -26.68 3.37
CA GLU A 47 -23.89 -26.12 4.72
C GLU A 47 -22.71 -26.70 5.52
N ILE A 48 -21.81 -25.84 5.98
CA ILE A 48 -20.61 -26.20 6.70
C ILE A 48 -20.69 -25.63 8.12
N LYS A 49 -20.28 -26.41 9.11
CA LYS A 49 -20.24 -25.94 10.50
C LYS A 49 -19.26 -24.78 10.64
N ASN A 50 -19.65 -23.78 11.38
CA ASN A 50 -18.84 -22.57 11.60
C ASN A 50 -17.45 -22.85 12.24
N ASN A 51 -17.31 -23.94 13.01
CA ASN A 51 -16.05 -24.36 13.61
C ASN A 51 -15.13 -25.11 12.62
N GLU A 52 -15.61 -25.49 11.46
CA GLU A 52 -14.85 -26.10 10.36
C GLU A 52 -14.37 -25.04 9.34
N ILE A 53 -14.82 -23.78 9.49
CA ILE A 53 -14.50 -22.67 8.59
C ILE A 53 -13.49 -21.74 9.28
N PHE A 54 -12.42 -21.40 8.57
CA PHE A 54 -11.31 -20.59 9.09
C PHE A 54 -11.07 -19.39 8.15
N PRO A 55 -10.88 -18.19 8.71
CA PRO A 55 -10.43 -17.05 7.91
C PRO A 55 -9.02 -17.31 7.35
N SER A 56 -8.72 -16.79 6.17
CA SER A 56 -7.38 -16.87 5.61
C SER A 56 -6.43 -15.93 6.32
N ASP A 57 -5.28 -16.43 6.76
CA ASP A 57 -4.18 -15.62 7.33
C ASP A 57 -3.58 -14.64 6.30
N LYS A 58 -3.82 -14.88 5.02
CA LYS A 58 -3.37 -14.02 3.92
C LYS A 58 -4.40 -12.98 3.50
N ASN A 59 -5.55 -12.91 4.18
CA ASN A 59 -6.56 -11.90 3.85
C ASN A 59 -5.99 -10.47 4.01
N PRO A 60 -5.87 -9.69 2.91
CA PRO A 60 -5.33 -8.33 2.99
C PRO A 60 -6.31 -7.33 3.58
N TYR A 61 -7.59 -7.69 3.68
CA TYR A 61 -8.69 -6.82 4.07
C TYR A 61 -9.05 -6.99 5.53
N LEU A 62 -9.14 -5.89 6.26
CA LEU A 62 -9.52 -5.91 7.67
C LEU A 62 -11.01 -6.19 7.84
N VAL A 63 -11.31 -7.06 8.78
CA VAL A 63 -12.70 -7.27 9.27
C VAL A 63 -12.85 -6.46 10.54
N LYS A 64 -13.61 -5.36 10.47
CA LYS A 64 -13.87 -4.47 11.60
C LYS A 64 -15.26 -4.73 12.15
N ASN A 65 -15.41 -4.63 13.47
CA ASN A 65 -16.72 -4.64 14.13
C ASN A 65 -17.19 -3.19 14.29
N ASP A 66 -17.66 -2.63 13.20
CA ASP A 66 -18.17 -1.28 13.05
C ASP A 66 -19.70 -1.27 12.84
N ASP A 67 -20.28 -0.10 12.64
CA ASP A 67 -21.73 0.01 12.45
C ASP A 67 -22.20 -0.66 11.15
N GLU A 68 -21.39 -0.61 10.07
CA GLU A 68 -21.67 -1.37 8.84
C GLU A 68 -21.70 -2.90 9.09
N MET A 69 -20.92 -3.39 10.04
CA MET A 69 -20.93 -4.81 10.43
C MET A 69 -22.22 -5.17 11.19
N LYS A 70 -22.71 -4.27 12.03
CA LYS A 70 -23.99 -4.46 12.74
C LYS A 70 -25.16 -4.48 11.77
N GLU A 71 -25.19 -3.57 10.79
CA GLU A 71 -26.19 -3.55 9.71
C GLU A 71 -26.14 -4.85 8.89
N LEU A 72 -24.95 -5.32 8.55
CA LEU A 72 -24.78 -6.60 7.87
C LEU A 72 -25.31 -7.77 8.72
N ALA A 73 -25.03 -7.77 10.02
CA ALA A 73 -25.55 -8.81 10.92
C ALA A 73 -27.07 -8.78 11.01
N GLU A 74 -27.69 -7.59 11.07
CA GLU A 74 -29.14 -7.45 11.08
C GLU A 74 -29.76 -7.97 9.77
N SER A 75 -29.18 -7.59 8.63
CA SER A 75 -29.60 -8.11 7.32
C SER A 75 -29.48 -9.64 7.23
N ILE A 76 -28.42 -10.23 7.81
CA ILE A 76 -28.27 -11.70 7.87
C ILE A 76 -29.29 -12.33 8.81
N ARG A 77 -29.66 -11.66 9.91
CA ARG A 77 -30.69 -12.14 10.84
C ARG A 77 -32.07 -12.22 10.15
N GLU A 78 -32.39 -11.21 9.37
CA GLU A 78 -33.70 -11.13 8.69
C GLU A 78 -33.78 -12.03 7.46
N ASN A 79 -32.76 -12.06 6.64
CA ASN A 79 -32.78 -12.64 5.31
C ASN A 79 -31.92 -13.90 5.15
N GLY A 80 -31.15 -14.26 6.17
CA GLY A 80 -30.09 -15.28 6.07
C GLY A 80 -28.91 -14.82 5.24
N ILE A 81 -27.97 -15.72 4.99
CA ILE A 81 -26.81 -15.46 4.14
C ILE A 81 -27.23 -15.68 2.68
N LEU A 82 -27.67 -14.63 2.02
CA LEU A 82 -28.16 -14.68 0.63
C LEU A 82 -27.11 -15.10 -0.39
N THR A 83 -25.84 -14.72 -0.17
CA THR A 83 -24.71 -15.11 -1.00
C THR A 83 -23.81 -16.03 -0.19
N PRO A 84 -23.62 -17.31 -0.58
CA PRO A 84 -22.76 -18.23 0.12
C PRO A 84 -21.33 -17.71 0.25
N LEU A 85 -20.60 -18.16 1.27
CA LEU A 85 -19.18 -17.92 1.37
C LEU A 85 -18.47 -18.74 0.27
N LEU A 86 -17.41 -18.18 -0.30
CA LEU A 86 -16.51 -18.92 -1.17
C LEU A 86 -15.36 -19.47 -0.32
N VAL A 87 -15.22 -20.80 -0.30
CA VAL A 87 -14.23 -21.47 0.53
C VAL A 87 -13.49 -22.53 -0.28
N ARG A 88 -12.30 -22.92 0.18
CA ARG A 88 -11.60 -24.13 -0.31
C ARG A 88 -11.32 -25.08 0.84
N GLN A 89 -11.25 -26.36 0.55
CA GLN A 89 -10.88 -27.34 1.55
C GLN A 89 -9.35 -27.41 1.65
N ILE A 90 -8.79 -27.18 2.84
CA ILE A 90 -7.34 -27.25 3.12
C ILE A 90 -6.94 -28.53 3.85
N ALA A 91 -7.89 -29.17 4.53
CA ALA A 91 -7.74 -30.48 5.15
C ALA A 91 -9.11 -31.11 5.38
N GLU A 92 -9.16 -32.32 5.87
CA GLU A 92 -10.44 -32.95 6.25
C GLU A 92 -11.19 -32.09 7.26
N LYS A 93 -12.43 -31.70 6.94
CA LYS A 93 -13.29 -30.80 7.74
C LYS A 93 -12.64 -29.45 8.10
N LYS A 94 -11.72 -28.96 7.25
CA LYS A 94 -11.15 -27.63 7.40
C LYS A 94 -11.28 -26.86 6.09
N TYR A 95 -11.96 -25.72 6.16
CA TYR A 95 -12.25 -24.89 5.01
C TYR A 95 -11.69 -23.48 5.22
N GLU A 96 -10.90 -22.99 4.29
CA GLU A 96 -10.36 -21.63 4.30
C GLU A 96 -11.25 -20.71 3.49
N ILE A 97 -11.56 -19.54 4.04
CA ILE A 97 -12.39 -18.53 3.37
C ILE A 97 -11.57 -17.81 2.32
N ILE A 98 -12.07 -17.81 1.08
CA ILE A 98 -11.55 -17.02 -0.05
C ILE A 98 -12.35 -15.70 -0.15
N SER A 99 -13.68 -15.77 -0.03
CA SER A 99 -14.54 -14.58 -0.05
C SER A 99 -15.67 -14.72 0.96
N GLY A 100 -16.05 -13.61 1.61
CA GLY A 100 -17.13 -13.57 2.58
C GLY A 100 -16.67 -13.46 4.04
N HIS A 101 -15.45 -13.04 4.33
CA HIS A 101 -14.93 -12.89 5.70
C HIS A 101 -15.84 -12.04 6.61
N ARG A 102 -16.42 -10.93 6.11
CA ARG A 102 -17.37 -10.11 6.88
C ARG A 102 -18.66 -10.87 7.19
N ARG A 103 -19.21 -11.61 6.21
CA ARG A 103 -20.41 -12.44 6.41
C ARG A 103 -20.16 -13.56 7.42
N PHE A 104 -18.99 -14.18 7.35
CA PHE A 104 -18.58 -15.19 8.32
C PHE A 104 -18.49 -14.61 9.74
N PHE A 105 -17.83 -13.45 9.90
CA PHE A 105 -17.74 -12.78 11.18
C PHE A 105 -19.12 -12.42 11.75
N ALA A 106 -19.97 -11.82 10.96
CA ALA A 106 -21.33 -11.46 11.37
C ALA A 106 -22.15 -12.71 11.78
N ALA A 107 -22.07 -13.77 10.96
CA ALA A 107 -22.83 -15.00 11.21
C ALA A 107 -22.34 -15.75 12.45
N LYS A 108 -21.01 -15.92 12.59
CA LYS A 108 -20.44 -16.69 13.69
C LYS A 108 -20.34 -15.91 14.98
N GLU A 109 -19.71 -14.72 14.95
CA GLU A 109 -19.33 -14.01 16.19
C GLU A 109 -20.48 -13.13 16.72
N ILE A 110 -21.37 -12.62 15.85
CA ILE A 110 -22.48 -11.75 16.26
C ILE A 110 -23.76 -12.55 16.43
N LEU A 111 -24.09 -13.42 15.47
CA LEU A 111 -25.38 -14.12 15.43
C LEU A 111 -25.33 -15.55 15.98
N GLY A 112 -24.15 -16.15 16.16
CA GLY A 112 -23.99 -17.53 16.64
C GLY A 112 -24.54 -18.59 15.70
N ILE A 113 -24.59 -18.33 14.37
CA ILE A 113 -25.10 -19.27 13.37
C ILE A 113 -24.11 -20.44 13.26
N THR A 114 -24.60 -21.66 13.44
CA THR A 114 -23.77 -22.87 13.45
C THR A 114 -23.52 -23.46 12.07
N LEU A 115 -24.48 -23.38 11.16
CA LEU A 115 -24.39 -23.88 9.77
C LEU A 115 -24.36 -22.70 8.80
N ILE A 116 -23.33 -22.62 7.98
CA ILE A 116 -23.09 -21.51 7.08
C ILE A 116 -23.06 -22.03 5.64
N PRO A 117 -23.87 -21.44 4.74
CA PRO A 117 -23.86 -21.85 3.33
C PRO A 117 -22.53 -21.44 2.67
N CYS A 118 -21.85 -22.41 2.11
CA CYS A 118 -20.54 -22.25 1.48
C CYS A 118 -20.51 -22.89 0.10
N GLU A 119 -19.91 -22.21 -0.84
CA GLU A 119 -19.50 -22.75 -2.13
C GLU A 119 -18.06 -23.25 -2.01
N VAL A 120 -17.85 -24.55 -2.18
CA VAL A 120 -16.53 -25.17 -2.05
C VAL A 120 -15.89 -25.29 -3.42
N ILE A 121 -14.71 -24.73 -3.59
CA ILE A 121 -13.90 -24.84 -4.80
C ILE A 121 -12.59 -25.55 -4.51
N ASP A 122 -12.09 -26.29 -5.49
CA ASP A 122 -10.78 -26.94 -5.42
C ASP A 122 -9.77 -26.11 -6.23
N VAL A 123 -8.93 -25.37 -5.51
CA VAL A 123 -7.95 -24.46 -6.11
C VAL A 123 -6.65 -24.44 -5.31
N SER A 124 -5.54 -24.18 -6.00
CA SER A 124 -4.24 -23.97 -5.36
C SER A 124 -4.23 -22.73 -4.45
N ASP A 125 -3.22 -22.62 -3.57
CA ASP A 125 -3.00 -21.44 -2.72
C ASP A 125 -2.93 -20.15 -3.56
N ASP A 126 -2.17 -20.19 -4.66
CA ASP A 126 -1.97 -19.01 -5.51
C ASP A 126 -3.24 -18.63 -6.28
N ASP A 127 -4.06 -19.60 -6.67
CA ASP A 127 -5.38 -19.33 -7.26
C ASP A 127 -6.32 -18.71 -6.22
N ALA A 128 -6.37 -19.29 -5.02
CA ALA A 128 -7.22 -18.79 -3.94
C ALA A 128 -6.88 -17.33 -3.59
N TYR A 129 -5.60 -16.97 -3.49
CA TYR A 129 -5.18 -15.60 -3.21
C TYR A 129 -5.50 -14.63 -4.36
N SER A 130 -5.34 -15.07 -5.60
CA SER A 130 -5.73 -14.25 -6.75
C SER A 130 -7.23 -13.98 -6.77
N ILE A 131 -8.05 -15.03 -6.56
CA ILE A 131 -9.52 -14.93 -6.48
C ILE A 131 -9.94 -14.03 -5.31
N MET A 132 -9.31 -14.16 -4.15
CA MET A 132 -9.59 -13.32 -2.97
C MET A 132 -9.46 -11.82 -3.29
N VAL A 133 -8.42 -11.43 -4.02
CA VAL A 133 -8.22 -10.04 -4.45
C VAL A 133 -9.28 -9.63 -5.48
N ASP A 134 -9.58 -10.50 -6.45
CA ASP A 134 -10.52 -10.21 -7.52
C ASP A 134 -11.97 -10.10 -7.03
N CYS A 135 -12.38 -10.91 -6.05
CA CYS A 135 -13.70 -10.80 -5.40
C CYS A 135 -13.93 -9.46 -4.70
N ASN A 136 -12.86 -8.74 -4.35
CA ASN A 136 -12.96 -7.42 -3.71
C ASN A 136 -12.69 -6.26 -4.67
N LYS A 137 -12.55 -6.50 -5.98
CA LYS A 137 -12.21 -5.48 -6.99
C LYS A 137 -13.17 -4.29 -7.00
N TYR A 138 -14.46 -4.54 -6.79
CA TYR A 138 -15.51 -3.52 -6.82
C TYR A 138 -15.94 -3.06 -5.43
N ARG A 139 -15.25 -3.50 -4.38
CA ARG A 139 -15.56 -3.06 -3.02
C ARG A 139 -15.22 -1.58 -2.87
N GLU A 140 -16.19 -0.80 -2.39
CA GLU A 140 -15.98 0.59 -2.02
C GLU A 140 -15.19 0.70 -0.71
N ASN A 141 -14.57 1.84 -0.48
CA ASN A 141 -13.88 2.21 0.76
C ASN A 141 -12.73 1.26 1.19
N ILE A 142 -12.03 0.65 0.22
CA ILE A 142 -10.81 -0.11 0.52
C ILE A 142 -9.70 0.87 0.94
N LEU A 143 -9.09 0.63 2.09
CA LEU A 143 -7.98 1.43 2.57
C LEU A 143 -6.74 1.29 1.66
N PRO A 144 -5.94 2.36 1.48
CA PRO A 144 -4.71 2.29 0.68
C PRO A 144 -3.74 1.19 1.12
N SER A 145 -3.63 0.93 2.42
CA SER A 145 -2.81 -0.16 2.96
C SER A 145 -3.35 -1.55 2.57
N GLU A 146 -4.67 -1.73 2.60
CA GLU A 146 -5.33 -2.97 2.18
C GLU A 146 -5.11 -3.21 0.70
N GLN A 147 -5.27 -2.18 -0.14
CA GLN A 147 -4.98 -2.25 -1.56
C GLN A 147 -3.53 -2.60 -1.85
N ALA A 148 -2.58 -2.00 -1.12
CA ALA A 148 -1.16 -2.31 -1.28
C ALA A 148 -0.87 -3.78 -0.95
N ARG A 149 -1.41 -4.31 0.16
CA ARG A 149 -1.29 -5.72 0.53
C ARG A 149 -1.96 -6.64 -0.48
N ALA A 150 -3.15 -6.29 -0.96
CA ALA A 150 -3.89 -7.08 -1.94
C ALA A 150 -3.14 -7.20 -3.27
N TYR A 151 -2.68 -6.08 -3.84
CA TYR A 151 -1.90 -6.13 -5.08
C TYR A 151 -0.56 -6.84 -4.90
N ARG A 152 0.08 -6.74 -3.74
CA ARG A 152 1.30 -7.50 -3.44
C ARG A 152 1.01 -8.99 -3.41
N LEU A 153 -0.04 -9.42 -2.69
CA LEU A 153 -0.44 -10.81 -2.60
C LEU A 153 -0.70 -11.41 -4.00
N LYS A 154 -1.50 -10.72 -4.82
CA LYS A 154 -1.81 -11.16 -6.18
C LYS A 154 -0.56 -11.21 -7.07
N TYR A 155 0.31 -10.22 -6.98
CA TYR A 155 1.56 -10.18 -7.72
C TYR A 155 2.47 -11.37 -7.39
N ASP A 156 2.66 -11.65 -6.09
CA ASP A 156 3.49 -12.77 -5.64
C ASP A 156 2.89 -14.13 -6.05
N SER A 157 1.56 -14.27 -6.02
CA SER A 157 0.86 -15.48 -6.47
C SER A 157 1.05 -15.74 -7.97
N LEU A 158 0.88 -14.70 -8.80
CA LEU A 158 1.08 -14.82 -10.24
C LEU A 158 2.54 -15.13 -10.61
N LYS A 159 3.51 -14.60 -9.85
CA LYS A 159 4.92 -14.92 -10.04
C LYS A 159 5.24 -16.38 -9.74
N ARG A 160 4.74 -16.92 -8.62
CA ARG A 160 4.93 -18.34 -8.29
C ARG A 160 4.34 -19.27 -9.34
N LYS A 161 3.20 -18.90 -9.92
CA LYS A 161 2.58 -19.67 -11.01
C LYS A 161 3.41 -19.69 -12.30
N SER A 162 4.09 -18.59 -12.62
CA SER A 162 4.93 -18.52 -13.81
C SER A 162 6.25 -19.29 -13.68
N GLY A 163 6.47 -20.04 -12.59
CA GLY A 163 7.63 -20.88 -12.37
C GLY A 163 8.87 -20.14 -11.87
N GLU A 164 8.72 -18.91 -11.45
CA GLU A 164 9.80 -18.14 -10.84
C GLU A 164 10.10 -18.68 -9.44
N ARG A 165 11.08 -19.58 -9.35
CA ARG A 165 11.62 -20.03 -8.06
C ARG A 165 12.26 -18.86 -7.35
N THR A 166 11.75 -18.51 -6.18
CA THR A 166 12.25 -17.40 -5.34
C THR A 166 13.52 -17.78 -4.55
N ASP A 167 13.96 -19.03 -4.62
CA ASP A 167 15.05 -19.61 -3.84
C ASP A 167 16.40 -19.65 -4.57
N LEU A 168 16.49 -19.24 -5.85
CA LEU A 168 17.74 -19.21 -6.58
C LEU A 168 18.35 -17.81 -6.63
N THR A 169 19.32 -17.62 -5.80
CA THR A 169 20.31 -16.54 -5.87
C THR A 169 21.11 -16.63 -7.16
N SER A 170 20.70 -15.89 -8.20
CA SER A 170 21.59 -15.57 -9.33
C SER A 170 21.14 -14.28 -10.03
N PRO A 171 22.04 -13.33 -10.26
CA PRO A 171 21.70 -12.03 -10.78
C PRO A 171 21.75 -12.00 -12.30
N GLN A 172 20.60 -12.11 -12.95
CA GLN A 172 20.44 -11.58 -14.30
C GLN A 172 19.38 -10.48 -14.30
N ASN A 173 19.84 -9.27 -14.00
CA ASN A 173 18.99 -8.09 -13.82
C ASN A 173 18.11 -7.72 -15.04
N GLY A 174 18.43 -8.18 -16.26
CA GLY A 174 17.67 -7.87 -17.46
C GLY A 174 16.40 -8.70 -17.64
N ALA A 175 16.46 -10.01 -17.42
CA ALA A 175 15.31 -10.91 -17.57
C ALA A 175 14.24 -10.65 -16.48
N ARG A 176 14.67 -10.32 -15.27
CA ARG A 176 13.80 -10.04 -14.12
C ARG A 176 12.92 -8.80 -14.32
N LEU A 177 13.44 -7.77 -15.01
CA LEU A 177 12.69 -6.53 -15.32
C LEU A 177 11.61 -6.76 -16.37
N THR A 178 11.82 -7.66 -17.32
CA THR A 178 10.84 -7.97 -18.38
C THR A 178 9.68 -8.84 -17.84
N GLU A 179 9.94 -9.77 -16.95
CA GLU A 179 8.92 -10.64 -16.32
C GLU A 179 8.05 -9.87 -15.33
N ASN A 180 8.65 -9.01 -14.51
CA ASN A 180 7.90 -8.11 -13.63
C ASN A 180 6.94 -7.21 -14.40
N LYS A 181 7.37 -6.71 -15.56
CA LYS A 181 6.52 -5.91 -16.46
C LYS A 181 5.38 -6.71 -17.06
N LYS A 182 5.59 -8.01 -17.37
CA LYS A 182 4.52 -8.89 -17.87
C LYS A 182 3.48 -9.17 -16.81
N THR A 183 3.89 -9.50 -15.58
CA THR A 183 2.97 -9.80 -14.47
C THR A 183 2.11 -8.59 -14.12
N THR A 184 2.69 -7.39 -14.00
CA THR A 184 1.92 -6.17 -13.70
C THR A 184 1.02 -5.75 -14.85
N MET A 185 1.39 -6.06 -16.10
CA MET A 185 0.56 -5.82 -17.28
C MET A 185 -0.67 -6.75 -17.28
N LEU A 186 -0.48 -8.05 -17.03
CA LEU A 186 -1.57 -9.01 -16.87
C LEU A 186 -2.52 -8.63 -15.72
N MET A 187 -1.98 -8.13 -14.60
CA MET A 187 -2.80 -7.62 -13.50
C MET A 187 -3.64 -6.39 -13.91
N ALA A 188 -3.09 -5.52 -14.76
CA ALA A 188 -3.76 -4.32 -15.21
C ALA A 188 -4.92 -4.62 -16.18
N GLU A 189 -4.78 -5.62 -17.03
CA GLU A 189 -5.83 -6.06 -17.96
C GLU A 189 -7.12 -6.45 -17.23
N ASN A 190 -6.97 -7.05 -16.06
CA ASN A 190 -8.08 -7.53 -15.21
C ASN A 190 -8.38 -6.61 -14.03
N SER A 191 -7.89 -5.36 -14.01
CA SER A 191 -8.02 -4.43 -12.89
C SER A 191 -8.74 -3.14 -13.31
N LEU A 192 -9.31 -2.43 -12.33
CA LEU A 192 -9.81 -1.06 -12.49
C LEU A 192 -8.66 -0.02 -12.56
N TYR A 193 -7.43 -0.43 -12.31
CA TYR A 193 -6.29 0.46 -12.21
C TYR A 193 -5.26 0.21 -13.30
N SER A 194 -4.64 1.31 -13.74
CA SER A 194 -3.51 1.23 -14.67
C SER A 194 -2.32 0.49 -14.06
N LYS A 195 -1.48 -0.09 -14.92
CA LYS A 195 -0.23 -0.76 -14.53
C LYS A 195 0.61 0.08 -13.57
N ASN A 196 0.81 1.37 -13.87
CA ASN A 196 1.61 2.26 -13.03
C ASN A 196 1.01 2.43 -11.62
N LYS A 197 -0.31 2.46 -11.50
CA LYS A 197 -0.99 2.55 -10.21
C LYS A 197 -0.83 1.26 -9.41
N ILE A 198 -0.91 0.09 -10.06
CA ILE A 198 -0.67 -1.21 -9.46
C ILE A 198 0.77 -1.32 -8.95
N GLU A 199 1.77 -0.96 -9.76
CA GLU A 199 3.18 -0.96 -9.37
C GLU A 199 3.45 -0.06 -8.16
N ARG A 200 2.76 1.09 -8.08
CA ARG A 200 2.83 1.97 -6.91
C ARG A 200 2.28 1.29 -5.65
N TYR A 201 1.13 0.63 -5.71
CA TYR A 201 0.59 -0.11 -4.57
C TYR A 201 1.50 -1.26 -4.13
N ILE A 202 2.02 -2.04 -5.10
CA ILE A 202 2.99 -3.11 -4.80
C ILE A 202 4.24 -2.54 -4.11
N LYS A 203 4.72 -1.35 -4.52
CA LYS A 203 5.85 -0.70 -3.86
C LYS A 203 5.49 -0.23 -2.44
N ILE A 204 4.33 0.40 -2.26
CA ILE A 204 3.82 0.89 -0.97
C ILE A 204 3.69 -0.26 0.04
N SER A 205 3.39 -1.49 -0.39
CA SER A 205 3.35 -2.65 0.52
C SER A 205 4.67 -2.94 1.23
N ASN A 206 5.79 -2.38 0.75
CA ASN A 206 7.09 -2.47 1.42
C ASN A 206 7.23 -1.51 2.61
N LEU A 207 6.26 -0.66 2.91
CA LEU A 207 6.29 0.15 4.12
C LEU A 207 6.12 -0.71 5.38
N ILE A 208 6.66 -0.20 6.49
CA ILE A 208 6.37 -0.76 7.81
C ILE A 208 4.90 -0.50 8.19
N PRO A 209 4.26 -1.39 8.97
CA PRO A 209 2.84 -1.22 9.34
C PRO A 209 2.49 0.16 9.88
N PRO A 210 3.24 0.79 10.81
CA PRO A 210 2.88 2.11 11.31
C PRO A 210 2.86 3.23 10.26
N LEU A 211 3.62 3.11 9.16
CA LEU A 211 3.57 4.07 8.05
C LEU A 211 2.38 3.79 7.13
N LEU A 212 1.96 2.55 6.99
CA LEU A 212 0.72 2.19 6.31
C LEU A 212 -0.50 2.73 7.05
N ASP A 213 -0.50 2.65 8.39
CA ASP A 213 -1.57 3.23 9.23
C ASP A 213 -1.63 4.75 9.04
N LYS A 214 -0.48 5.45 9.01
CA LYS A 214 -0.42 6.90 8.73
C LYS A 214 -0.91 7.26 7.33
N LEU A 215 -0.74 6.37 6.35
CA LEU A 215 -1.28 6.54 5.01
C LEU A 215 -2.81 6.44 5.02
N ASP A 216 -3.36 5.44 5.72
CA ASP A 216 -4.81 5.23 5.85
C ASP A 216 -5.47 6.39 6.60
N GLU A 217 -4.79 6.94 7.62
CA GLU A 217 -5.19 8.14 8.36
C GLU A 217 -4.99 9.45 7.58
N LYS A 218 -4.50 9.40 6.34
CA LYS A 218 -4.19 10.57 5.49
C LYS A 218 -3.14 11.53 6.09
N LYS A 219 -2.34 11.08 7.05
CA LYS A 219 -1.22 11.84 7.64
C LYS A 219 -0.05 11.96 6.66
N ILE A 220 0.13 11.00 5.77
CA ILE A 220 1.07 11.06 4.64
C ILE A 220 0.30 10.86 3.33
N THR A 221 0.83 11.44 2.24
CA THR A 221 0.22 11.31 0.91
C THR A 221 0.62 9.99 0.24
N MET A 222 -0.16 9.54 -0.75
CA MET A 222 0.18 8.37 -1.57
C MET A 222 1.57 8.51 -2.25
N GLU A 223 1.94 9.73 -2.67
CA GLU A 223 3.24 9.99 -3.28
C GLU A 223 4.37 9.86 -2.24
N SER A 224 4.18 10.41 -1.05
CA SER A 224 5.13 10.27 0.06
C SER A 224 5.29 8.82 0.47
N ALA A 225 4.20 8.08 0.61
CA ALA A 225 4.22 6.65 0.93
C ALA A 225 4.99 5.84 -0.13
N TYR A 226 4.74 6.11 -1.42
CA TYR A 226 5.47 5.49 -2.51
C TYR A 226 6.98 5.76 -2.44
N ASN A 227 7.36 7.01 -2.19
CA ASN A 227 8.75 7.41 -2.11
C ASN A 227 9.43 6.79 -0.85
N LEU A 228 8.80 6.87 0.32
CA LEU A 228 9.30 6.25 1.56
C LEU A 228 9.51 4.73 1.44
N ALA A 229 8.74 4.06 0.59
CA ALA A 229 8.87 2.62 0.37
C ALA A 229 10.19 2.20 -0.34
N PHE A 230 11.03 3.16 -0.78
CA PHE A 230 12.38 2.88 -1.29
C PHE A 230 13.41 2.79 -0.17
N LEU A 231 13.17 3.41 0.97
CA LEU A 231 14.08 3.36 2.11
C LEU A 231 14.08 2.00 2.80
N ASP A 232 15.18 1.68 3.45
CA ASP A 232 15.29 0.52 4.35
C ASP A 232 14.38 0.64 5.57
N LYS A 233 14.15 -0.47 6.26
CA LYS A 233 13.23 -0.53 7.40
C LYS A 233 13.69 0.30 8.60
N GLN A 234 14.99 0.45 8.79
CA GLN A 234 15.54 1.27 9.87
C GLN A 234 15.20 2.74 9.67
N ARG A 235 15.44 3.28 8.47
CA ARG A 235 15.10 4.67 8.13
C ARG A 235 13.60 4.91 8.16
N GLN A 236 12.80 3.96 7.67
CA GLN A 236 11.34 4.02 7.77
C GLN A 236 10.88 4.12 9.24
N SER A 237 11.49 3.35 10.15
CA SER A 237 11.17 3.38 11.58
C SER A 237 11.51 4.72 12.22
N ILE A 238 12.67 5.27 11.89
CA ILE A 238 13.10 6.60 12.37
C ILE A 238 12.13 7.69 11.90
N ILE A 239 11.80 7.70 10.62
CA ILE A 239 10.85 8.65 10.03
C ILE A 239 9.48 8.52 10.70
N ASN A 240 9.03 7.30 10.95
CA ASN A 240 7.78 7.06 11.67
C ASN A 240 7.82 7.66 13.09
N THR A 241 8.95 7.51 13.79
CA THR A 241 9.15 8.09 15.13
C THR A 241 9.09 9.62 15.10
N ILE A 242 9.74 10.25 14.13
CA ILE A 242 9.73 11.70 13.96
C ILE A 242 8.30 12.20 13.64
N LEU A 243 7.60 11.52 12.71
CA LEU A 243 6.20 11.82 12.37
C LEU A 243 5.24 11.67 13.56
N SER A 244 5.58 10.84 14.54
CA SER A 244 4.76 10.62 15.74
C SER A 244 5.06 11.64 16.84
N SER A 245 6.30 12.17 16.91
CA SER A 245 6.72 13.16 17.91
C SER A 245 6.42 14.59 17.47
N ASP A 246 6.67 14.95 16.21
CA ASP A 246 6.40 16.27 15.65
C ASP A 246 6.09 16.19 14.14
N ASN A 247 4.80 16.29 13.80
CA ASN A 247 4.33 16.26 12.42
C ASN A 247 4.77 17.47 11.56
N LYS A 248 5.38 18.49 12.16
CA LYS A 248 5.77 19.71 11.44
C LYS A 248 7.16 19.61 10.83
N ILE A 249 8.03 18.75 11.38
CA ILE A 249 9.42 18.63 10.92
C ILE A 249 9.47 18.01 9.52
N ILE A 250 8.71 16.96 9.27
CA ILE A 250 8.70 16.28 7.97
C ILE A 250 7.69 16.95 7.03
N PRO A 251 8.10 17.31 5.79
CA PRO A 251 7.19 17.89 4.81
C PRO A 251 6.05 16.94 4.47
N LYS A 252 4.83 17.46 4.29
CA LYS A 252 3.67 16.66 3.85
C LYS A 252 3.93 15.90 2.55
N LYS A 253 4.74 16.48 1.64
CA LYS A 253 5.14 15.87 0.37
C LYS A 253 6.61 15.51 0.42
N ILE A 254 6.90 14.21 0.44
CA ILE A 254 8.26 13.66 0.37
C ILE A 254 8.54 13.31 -1.08
N THR A 255 9.55 13.96 -1.68
CA THR A 255 9.96 13.78 -3.07
C THR A 255 11.01 12.68 -3.21
N LYS A 256 11.29 12.26 -4.45
CA LYS A 256 12.38 11.31 -4.76
C LYS A 256 13.75 11.86 -4.38
N GLU A 257 13.93 13.17 -4.47
CA GLU A 257 15.17 13.85 -4.11
C GLU A 257 15.45 13.69 -2.61
N TYR A 258 14.44 13.90 -1.76
CA TYR A 258 14.59 13.65 -0.32
C TYR A 258 15.01 12.22 -0.02
N ILE A 259 14.49 11.23 -0.77
CA ILE A 259 14.88 9.83 -0.58
C ILE A 259 16.34 9.61 -0.92
N LYS A 260 16.83 10.15 -2.06
CA LYS A 260 18.24 10.03 -2.44
C LYS A 260 19.18 10.57 -1.36
N ASN A 261 18.83 11.74 -0.80
CA ASN A 261 19.63 12.34 0.27
C ASN A 261 19.55 11.51 1.57
N LEU A 262 18.36 11.01 1.92
CA LEU A 262 18.18 10.15 3.08
C LEU A 262 18.90 8.80 2.99
N GLU A 263 19.17 8.29 1.78
CA GLU A 263 19.97 7.07 1.57
C GLU A 263 21.47 7.27 1.91
N VAL A 264 21.97 8.49 1.73
CA VAL A 264 23.38 8.85 1.96
C VAL A 264 23.63 9.23 3.42
N ILE A 265 22.67 9.88 4.07
CA ILE A 265 22.78 10.33 5.46
C ILE A 265 22.83 9.13 6.42
N PRO A 266 23.60 9.19 7.53
CA PRO A 266 23.58 8.15 8.55
C PRO A 266 22.15 7.87 9.07
N ALA A 267 21.84 6.60 9.29
CA ALA A 267 20.51 6.19 9.73
C ALA A 267 20.33 6.40 11.24
N THR A 268 20.48 7.65 11.70
CA THR A 268 20.21 8.05 13.07
C THR A 268 19.02 9.01 13.13
N LYS A 269 18.36 9.07 14.28
CA LYS A 269 17.21 9.97 14.45
C LYS A 269 17.66 11.43 14.37
N GLU A 270 18.84 11.73 14.89
CA GLU A 270 19.41 13.09 14.94
C GLU A 270 19.72 13.59 13.53
N ASP A 271 20.47 12.84 12.73
CA ASP A 271 20.85 13.23 11.37
C ASP A 271 19.63 13.42 10.47
N ILE A 272 18.66 12.52 10.54
CA ILE A 272 17.43 12.62 9.74
C ILE A 272 16.59 13.83 10.20
N THR A 273 16.53 14.10 11.50
CA THR A 273 15.84 15.28 12.03
C THR A 273 16.51 16.56 11.57
N ASN A 274 17.83 16.66 11.71
CA ASN A 274 18.62 17.80 11.27
C ASN A 274 18.47 18.08 9.78
N TYR A 275 18.48 17.03 8.97
CA TYR A 275 18.24 17.14 7.52
C TYR A 275 16.88 17.80 7.21
N PHE A 276 15.79 17.35 7.83
CA PHE A 276 14.47 17.94 7.58
C PHE A 276 14.34 19.35 8.16
N GLN A 277 14.96 19.64 9.29
CA GLN A 277 14.99 21.01 9.86
C GLN A 277 15.75 21.97 8.93
N THR A 278 16.91 21.56 8.41
CA THR A 278 17.68 22.36 7.44
C THR A 278 16.85 22.64 6.18
N LEU A 279 16.12 21.65 5.66
CA LEU A 279 15.22 21.85 4.52
C LEU A 279 14.10 22.86 4.81
N GLN A 280 13.57 22.89 6.04
CA GLN A 280 12.56 23.88 6.41
C GLN A 280 13.15 25.29 6.42
N ILE A 281 14.34 25.47 7.01
CA ILE A 281 15.05 26.75 7.05
C ILE A 281 15.30 27.26 5.62
N ILE A 282 15.88 26.44 4.76
CA ILE A 282 16.13 26.78 3.35
C ILE A 282 14.83 27.18 2.64
N LYS A 283 13.73 26.49 2.91
CA LYS A 283 12.43 26.79 2.29
C LYS A 283 11.82 28.08 2.78
N GLU A 284 12.02 28.43 4.05
CA GLU A 284 11.58 29.71 4.62
C GLU A 284 12.43 30.86 4.10
N GLU A 285 13.74 30.70 4.06
CA GLU A 285 14.67 31.68 3.49
C GLU A 285 14.41 31.90 1.99
N SER A 286 14.16 30.83 1.22
CA SER A 286 13.82 30.96 -0.20
C SER A 286 12.49 31.69 -0.45
N LYS A 287 11.54 31.61 0.47
CA LYS A 287 10.31 32.42 0.41
C LYS A 287 10.60 33.92 0.67
N GLN A 288 11.47 34.21 1.61
CA GLN A 288 11.89 35.59 1.89
C GLN A 288 12.69 36.19 0.73
N ILE A 289 13.56 35.41 0.10
CA ILE A 289 14.31 35.80 -1.10
C ILE A 289 13.36 36.08 -2.28
N LYS A 290 12.31 35.29 -2.48
CA LYS A 290 11.28 35.56 -3.50
C LYS A 290 10.55 36.89 -3.28
N ILE A 291 10.43 37.34 -2.04
CA ILE A 291 9.81 38.64 -1.70
C ILE A 291 10.80 39.79 -1.90
N ALA A 292 12.10 39.53 -1.80
CA ALA A 292 13.17 40.55 -1.82
C ALA A 292 13.76 40.87 -3.21
N LEU A 293 13.55 39.99 -4.21
CA LEU A 293 13.99 40.26 -5.59
C LEU A 293 13.07 41.30 -6.27
N ASN A 294 13.20 42.53 -5.82
CA ASN A 294 12.63 43.67 -6.50
C ASN A 294 13.58 44.10 -7.63
N ILE A 295 13.25 43.70 -8.87
CA ILE A 295 14.04 43.93 -10.08
C ILE A 295 14.50 45.40 -10.20
N SER A 296 13.73 46.33 -9.67
CA SER A 296 14.07 47.75 -9.63
C SER A 296 15.31 48.12 -8.79
N ARG A 297 15.83 47.19 -7.97
CA ARG A 297 17.04 47.38 -7.13
C ARG A 297 18.29 46.73 -7.73
N LEU A 298 18.16 45.99 -8.82
CA LEU A 298 19.29 45.41 -9.57
C LEU A 298 19.99 46.50 -10.39
N SER A 299 21.28 46.34 -10.63
CA SER A 299 21.98 47.28 -11.51
C SER A 299 21.38 47.22 -12.90
N PRO A 300 21.37 48.35 -13.65
CA PRO A 300 20.82 48.41 -15.00
C PRO A 300 21.42 47.38 -15.95
N ILE A 301 22.65 46.95 -15.74
CA ILE A 301 23.36 45.94 -16.54
C ILE A 301 22.71 44.60 -16.33
N ILE A 302 22.49 44.18 -15.05
CA ILE A 302 21.85 42.93 -14.70
C ILE A 302 20.40 42.87 -15.17
N VAL A 303 19.67 43.98 -15.02
CA VAL A 303 18.28 44.07 -15.53
C VAL A 303 18.22 43.85 -17.05
N LYS A 304 19.17 44.38 -17.79
CA LYS A 304 19.22 44.22 -19.26
C LYS A 304 19.51 42.76 -19.63
N GLU A 305 20.45 42.10 -18.97
CA GLU A 305 20.75 40.68 -19.23
C GLU A 305 19.62 39.75 -18.84
N LEU A 306 18.88 40.06 -17.76
CA LEU A 306 17.72 39.27 -17.35
C LEU A 306 16.48 39.47 -18.22
N GLN A 307 16.40 40.59 -18.97
CA GLN A 307 15.26 40.85 -19.86
C GLN A 307 15.21 39.92 -21.09
N ASP A 308 16.34 39.40 -21.50
CA ASP A 308 16.46 38.49 -22.66
C ASP A 308 16.26 36.99 -22.25
N LEU A 309 16.14 36.70 -20.97
CA LEU A 309 15.94 35.35 -20.44
C LEU A 309 14.46 35.10 -20.10
N ASN A 310 13.97 33.88 -20.39
CA ASN A 310 12.67 33.47 -19.92
C ASN A 310 12.68 33.05 -18.43
N GLU A 311 11.50 32.88 -17.83
CA GLU A 311 11.35 32.56 -16.41
C GLU A 311 12.09 31.28 -15.99
N HIS A 312 12.18 30.28 -16.88
CA HIS A 312 12.88 29.03 -16.64
C HIS A 312 14.42 29.23 -16.63
N GLU A 313 14.94 30.00 -17.58
CA GLU A 313 16.38 30.30 -17.69
C GLU A 313 16.85 31.18 -16.51
N ILE A 314 16.03 32.12 -16.06
CA ILE A 314 16.30 32.92 -14.84
C ILE A 314 16.37 32.00 -13.62
N LYS A 315 15.48 31.04 -13.51
CA LYS A 315 15.46 30.11 -12.41
C LYS A 315 16.69 29.20 -12.40
N GLU A 316 17.08 28.64 -13.56
CA GLU A 316 18.28 27.82 -13.69
C GLU A 316 19.57 28.60 -13.37
N LEU A 317 19.65 29.85 -13.80
CA LEU A 317 20.75 30.75 -13.47
C LEU A 317 20.87 30.99 -11.97
N ILE A 318 19.74 31.29 -11.30
CA ILE A 318 19.71 31.48 -9.85
C ILE A 318 20.08 30.19 -9.11
N GLU A 319 19.59 29.05 -9.53
CA GLU A 319 19.91 27.76 -8.92
C GLU A 319 21.42 27.44 -9.09
N SER A 320 21.99 27.70 -10.25
CA SER A 320 23.43 27.54 -10.51
C SER A 320 24.28 28.45 -9.62
N LEU A 321 23.93 29.73 -9.53
CA LEU A 321 24.65 30.70 -8.70
C LEU A 321 24.57 30.36 -7.20
N LEU A 322 23.42 29.89 -6.72
CA LEU A 322 23.26 29.44 -5.34
C LEU A 322 24.05 28.17 -5.06
N LEU A 323 24.15 27.27 -6.03
CA LEU A 323 24.93 26.04 -5.91
C LEU A 323 26.44 26.35 -5.81
N ASP A 324 26.91 27.28 -6.63
CA ASP A 324 28.30 27.72 -6.61
C ASP A 324 28.64 28.48 -5.33
N TYR A 325 27.72 29.34 -4.87
CA TYR A 325 27.89 30.04 -3.59
C TYR A 325 27.94 29.05 -2.41
N THR A 326 27.07 28.06 -2.38
CA THR A 326 27.09 27.04 -1.31
C THR A 326 28.36 26.20 -1.34
N LYS A 327 28.87 25.82 -2.51
CA LYS A 327 30.17 25.14 -2.64
C LYS A 327 31.32 25.99 -2.07
N GLN A 328 31.39 27.27 -2.44
CA GLN A 328 32.38 28.18 -1.92
C GLN A 328 32.30 28.38 -0.40
N GLN A 329 31.10 28.34 0.17
CA GLN A 329 30.93 28.47 1.63
C GLN A 329 31.34 27.17 2.35
N ILE A 330 31.12 26.00 1.74
CA ILE A 330 31.59 24.71 2.29
C ILE A 330 33.11 24.66 2.25
N GLU A 331 33.74 24.97 1.12
CA GLU A 331 35.21 25.02 0.99
C GLU A 331 35.82 25.98 2.03
N LYS A 332 35.27 27.18 2.20
CA LYS A 332 35.76 28.12 3.24
C LYS A 332 35.60 27.60 4.66
N ARG A 333 34.59 26.78 4.94
CA ARG A 333 34.42 26.17 6.28
C ARG A 333 35.35 24.99 6.48
N GLU A 334 35.62 24.23 5.45
CA GLU A 334 36.62 23.13 5.49
C GLU A 334 38.01 23.69 5.70
N ASP A 335 38.40 24.74 4.97
CA ASP A 335 39.67 25.43 5.14
C ASP A 335 39.81 26.01 6.57
N ALA A 336 38.77 26.65 7.10
CA ALA A 336 38.75 27.19 8.45
C ALA A 336 38.85 26.09 9.54
N TYR A 337 38.24 24.93 9.30
CA TYR A 337 38.34 23.80 10.22
C TYR A 337 39.70 23.12 10.18
N GLU A 338 40.33 23.04 9.01
CA GLU A 338 41.72 22.55 8.88
C GLU A 338 42.73 23.50 9.56
N ASP A 339 42.52 24.80 9.43
CA ASP A 339 43.33 25.82 10.13
C ASP A 339 43.17 25.72 11.66
N GLU A 340 41.94 25.63 12.18
CA GLU A 340 41.67 25.46 13.61
C GLU A 340 42.33 24.15 14.15
N LYS A 341 42.22 23.07 13.41
CA LYS A 341 42.83 21.80 13.76
C LYS A 341 44.37 21.89 13.78
N PHE A 342 44.94 22.54 12.77
CA PHE A 342 46.39 22.78 12.70
C PHE A 342 46.90 23.60 13.89
N PHE A 343 46.19 24.65 14.30
CA PHE A 343 46.54 25.46 15.46
C PHE A 343 46.37 24.68 16.78
N ALA A 344 45.32 23.88 16.93
CA ALA A 344 45.15 23.04 18.12
C ALA A 344 46.25 21.98 18.27
N GLU A 345 46.67 21.35 17.16
CA GLU A 345 47.78 20.40 17.17
C GLU A 345 49.17 21.07 17.47
N GLN A 346 49.33 22.34 17.19
CA GLN A 346 50.51 23.11 17.55
C GLN A 346 50.53 23.48 19.05
N GLU A 347 49.36 23.82 19.63
CA GLU A 347 49.26 24.08 21.07
C GLU A 347 49.49 22.83 21.94
N GLU A 348 49.07 21.64 21.47
CA GLU A 348 49.38 20.39 22.19
C GLU A 348 50.86 19.97 22.13
N ARG A 349 51.67 20.54 21.23
CA ARG A 349 53.09 20.25 21.08
C ARG A 349 54.02 21.22 21.82
N MET A 350 53.49 22.28 22.41
CA MET A 350 54.25 23.21 23.25
C MET A 350 54.01 22.94 24.74
#